data_fceb3acfbf3b28d7d7c123861f2b8bcd
#
_entry.id   fceb3acfbf3b28d7d7c123861f2b8bcd
#
_cell.length_a   1.000
_cell.length_b   1.000
_cell.length_c   1.000
_cell.angle_alpha   90.00
_cell.angle_beta   90.00
_cell.angle_gamma   90.00
#
_symmetry.space_group_name_H-M   'P 1'
#
loop_
_entity.id
_entity.type
_entity.pdbx_description
1 polymer ?
#
loop_
_entity_poly.entity_id
_entity_poly.type
_entity_poly.pdbx_seq_one_letter_code
_entity_poly.pdbx_strand_id
1 'polypeptide(L)'
;YEIVAVVTQPDRAVGRKKEIRMTPVKEVALAHDLPIYQPEKLSGSEEMAQVMALGADGIVTAAYGQFLPSKLLNSMDFAVNVHASLLPKYRGGAPIHYAIINGDAEAGVTIMEMVKEMDAGDMVSQKALPILDEDNVGTMFEKLAVLGRDLLLETLPAYIAGEVKPVPQDASQVTFSPNISPEEERLDWNKS
;
A
#
# COMPACT_ATOMS: atom_id res chain seq x y z
N TYR A 1 -15.91 3.58 12.30
CA TYR A 1 -14.57 4.14 12.56
C TYR A 1 -14.60 5.64 12.33
N GLU A 2 -13.82 6.38 13.10
CA GLU A 2 -13.57 7.79 12.89
C GLU A 2 -12.18 7.95 12.23
N ILE A 3 -12.11 8.69 11.12
CA ILE A 3 -10.85 9.03 10.47
C ILE A 3 -10.44 10.41 11.02
N VAL A 4 -9.39 10.44 11.83
CA VAL A 4 -8.92 11.66 12.49
C VAL A 4 -7.95 12.48 11.64
N ALA A 5 -7.26 11.85 10.69
CA ALA A 5 -6.35 12.52 9.76
C ALA A 5 -6.01 11.63 8.55
N VAL A 6 -5.53 12.29 7.50
CA VAL A 6 -4.94 11.68 6.32
C VAL A 6 -3.51 12.17 6.16
N VAL A 7 -2.58 11.24 6.01
CA VAL A 7 -1.18 11.54 5.66
C VAL A 7 -0.93 11.07 4.23
N THR A 8 -0.47 11.95 3.37
CA THR A 8 -0.26 11.64 1.95
C THR A 8 0.99 12.32 1.41
N GLN A 9 1.44 11.90 0.23
CA GLN A 9 2.55 12.56 -0.46
C GLN A 9 2.19 14.00 -0.80
N PRO A 10 3.17 14.92 -0.84
CA PRO A 10 2.98 16.28 -1.34
C PRO A 10 2.44 16.30 -2.77
N ASP A 11 1.77 17.39 -3.11
CA ASP A 11 1.33 17.63 -4.48
C ASP A 11 2.53 17.69 -5.41
N ARG A 12 2.48 16.98 -6.53
CA ARG A 12 3.61 16.83 -7.45
C ARG A 12 3.23 17.24 -8.88
N ALA A 13 4.24 17.65 -9.61
CA ALA A 13 4.10 17.87 -11.03
C ALA A 13 3.97 16.53 -11.77
N VAL A 14 2.87 16.35 -12.50
CA VAL A 14 2.53 15.09 -13.18
C VAL A 14 2.44 15.31 -14.69
N GLY A 15 2.87 14.30 -15.43
CA GLY A 15 2.80 14.25 -16.88
C GLY A 15 3.77 15.21 -17.59
N ARG A 16 3.68 15.24 -18.94
CA ARG A 16 4.59 16.06 -19.79
C ARG A 16 4.44 17.56 -19.55
N LYS A 17 3.24 18.01 -19.17
CA LYS A 17 2.94 19.43 -18.89
C LYS A 17 3.34 19.89 -17.51
N LYS A 18 3.84 18.99 -16.65
CA LYS A 18 4.23 19.28 -15.26
C LYS A 18 3.13 20.00 -14.47
N GLU A 19 1.87 19.64 -14.69
CA GLU A 19 0.75 20.18 -13.92
C GLU A 19 0.83 19.67 -12.48
N ILE A 20 0.72 20.58 -11.51
CA ILE A 20 0.66 20.20 -10.09
C ILE A 20 -0.67 19.51 -9.84
N ARG A 21 -0.63 18.28 -9.34
CA ARG A 21 -1.81 17.48 -9.01
C ARG A 21 -1.75 17.00 -7.57
N MET A 22 -2.91 17.01 -6.96
CA MET A 22 -3.14 16.39 -5.65
C MET A 22 -3.14 14.87 -5.79
N THR A 23 -2.84 14.19 -4.69
CA THR A 23 -3.06 12.74 -4.63
C THR A 23 -4.56 12.43 -4.57
N PRO A 24 -5.04 11.30 -5.13
CA PRO A 24 -6.46 10.94 -5.06
C PRO A 24 -7.00 10.88 -3.62
N VAL A 25 -6.17 10.42 -2.67
CA VAL A 25 -6.58 10.36 -1.26
C VAL A 25 -6.74 11.76 -0.65
N LYS A 26 -5.95 12.75 -1.09
CA LYS A 26 -6.12 14.15 -0.67
C LYS A 26 -7.44 14.73 -1.19
N GLU A 27 -7.79 14.45 -2.44
CA GLU A 27 -9.07 14.92 -3.02
C GLU A 27 -10.26 14.41 -2.19
N VAL A 28 -10.23 13.13 -1.81
CA VAL A 28 -11.26 12.52 -0.96
C VAL A 28 -11.23 13.14 0.45
N ALA A 29 -10.06 13.33 1.04
CA ALA A 29 -9.92 13.92 2.37
C ALA A 29 -10.50 15.34 2.43
N LEU A 30 -10.25 16.16 1.41
CA LEU A 30 -10.83 17.51 1.30
C LEU A 30 -12.36 17.48 1.18
N ALA A 31 -12.90 16.53 0.40
CA ALA A 31 -14.35 16.36 0.24
C ALA A 31 -15.07 15.95 1.55
N HIS A 32 -14.32 15.43 2.51
CA HIS A 32 -14.83 15.02 3.83
C HIS A 32 -14.33 15.89 4.99
N ASP A 33 -13.74 17.06 4.70
CA ASP A 33 -13.21 18.00 5.69
C ASP A 33 -12.22 17.36 6.69
N LEU A 34 -11.45 16.36 6.24
CA LEU A 34 -10.46 15.66 7.06
C LEU A 34 -9.15 16.45 7.14
N PRO A 35 -8.48 16.49 8.30
CA PRO A 35 -7.13 17.03 8.44
C PRO A 35 -6.14 16.30 7.53
N ILE A 36 -5.28 17.05 6.81
CA ILE A 36 -4.33 16.50 5.83
C ILE A 36 -2.92 16.92 6.22
N TYR A 37 -2.00 15.95 6.22
CA TYR A 37 -0.57 16.13 6.44
C TYR A 37 0.20 15.65 5.22
N GLN A 38 1.11 16.49 4.71
CA GLN A 38 1.86 16.22 3.46
C GLN A 38 3.38 16.46 3.65
N PRO A 39 4.03 15.75 4.58
CA PRO A 39 5.48 15.92 4.77
C PRO A 39 6.25 15.40 3.57
N GLU A 40 7.28 16.12 3.15
CA GLU A 40 8.26 15.62 2.16
C GLU A 40 8.96 14.35 2.67
N LYS A 41 9.25 14.32 3.96
CA LYS A 41 9.78 13.17 4.66
C LYS A 41 9.09 13.04 6.01
N LEU A 42 8.36 11.94 6.21
CA LEU A 42 7.60 11.70 7.44
C LEU A 42 8.51 11.55 8.67
N SER A 43 9.61 10.81 8.53
CA SER A 43 10.52 10.53 9.64
C SER A 43 11.15 11.79 10.21
N GLY A 44 10.80 12.12 11.46
CA GLY A 44 11.35 13.28 12.18
C GLY A 44 10.72 14.62 11.81
N SER A 45 9.63 14.62 11.03
CA SER A 45 8.90 15.84 10.68
C SER A 45 8.02 16.34 11.83
N GLU A 46 7.63 17.60 11.76
CA GLU A 46 6.65 18.19 12.67
C GLU A 46 5.28 17.54 12.49
N GLU A 47 4.91 17.25 11.23
CA GLU A 47 3.66 16.57 10.89
C GLU A 47 3.56 15.20 11.55
N MET A 48 4.67 14.43 11.62
CA MET A 48 4.66 13.17 12.35
C MET A 48 4.35 13.36 13.84
N ALA A 49 4.91 14.39 14.48
CA ALA A 49 4.62 14.70 15.86
C ALA A 49 3.15 15.12 16.05
N GLN A 50 2.61 15.91 15.14
CA GLN A 50 1.20 16.31 15.14
C GLN A 50 0.28 15.11 14.97
N VAL A 51 0.56 14.21 14.02
CA VAL A 51 -0.21 12.96 13.82
C VAL A 51 -0.20 12.09 15.08
N MET A 52 0.97 11.93 15.72
CA MET A 52 1.06 11.17 16.98
C MET A 52 0.23 11.82 18.11
N ALA A 53 0.17 13.16 18.14
CA ALA A 53 -0.59 13.91 19.15
C ALA A 53 -2.11 13.80 18.99
N LEU A 54 -2.62 13.33 17.84
CA LEU A 54 -4.05 13.08 17.62
C LEU A 54 -4.59 11.93 18.47
N GLY A 55 -3.74 11.05 18.97
CA GLY A 55 -4.14 9.92 19.82
C GLY A 55 -5.00 8.90 19.07
N ALA A 56 -4.74 8.68 17.78
CA ALA A 56 -5.41 7.65 17.02
C ALA A 56 -5.05 6.25 17.53
N ASP A 57 -6.01 5.33 17.49
CA ASP A 57 -5.80 3.94 17.90
C ASP A 57 -4.96 3.17 16.88
N GLY A 58 -5.03 3.51 15.60
CA GLY A 58 -4.35 2.75 14.57
C GLY A 58 -4.05 3.50 13.28
N ILE A 59 -3.25 2.86 12.45
CA ILE A 59 -2.88 3.32 11.11
C ILE A 59 -3.26 2.29 10.07
N VAL A 60 -3.88 2.75 9.00
CA VAL A 60 -4.08 2.00 7.77
C VAL A 60 -3.28 2.67 6.66
N THR A 61 -2.43 1.91 5.99
CA THR A 61 -1.65 2.41 4.84
C THR A 61 -2.05 1.70 3.54
N ALA A 62 -1.97 2.44 2.45
CA ALA A 62 -2.09 1.92 1.10
C ALA A 62 -1.22 2.76 0.16
N ALA A 63 -0.22 2.16 -0.46
CA ALA A 63 0.67 2.79 -1.44
C ALA A 63 1.24 4.16 -1.02
N TYR A 64 1.57 4.36 0.25
CA TYR A 64 2.04 5.65 0.77
C TYR A 64 3.42 6.04 0.23
N GLY A 65 4.29 5.06 -0.01
CA GLY A 65 5.59 5.28 -0.64
C GLY A 65 6.69 5.82 0.28
N GLN A 66 6.46 5.90 1.59
CA GLN A 66 7.49 6.20 2.60
C GLN A 66 7.46 5.17 3.73
N PHE A 67 8.64 4.91 4.31
CA PHE A 67 8.70 4.10 5.53
C PHE A 67 8.05 4.82 6.70
N LEU A 68 7.26 4.09 7.48
CA LEU A 68 6.74 4.56 8.75
C LEU A 68 7.78 4.29 9.84
N PRO A 69 8.25 5.34 10.57
CA PRO A 69 9.20 5.17 11.64
C PRO A 69 8.65 4.29 12.76
N SER A 70 9.50 3.46 13.36
CA SER A 70 9.11 2.60 14.49
C SER A 70 8.49 3.37 15.65
N LYS A 71 8.93 4.62 15.88
CA LYS A 71 8.33 5.49 16.91
C LYS A 71 6.84 5.75 16.63
N LEU A 72 6.46 5.94 15.38
CA LEU A 72 5.06 6.14 14.99
C LEU A 72 4.29 4.80 15.08
N LEU A 73 4.84 3.72 14.55
CA LEU A 73 4.19 2.40 14.62
C LEU A 73 3.95 1.95 16.07
N ASN A 74 4.94 2.15 16.94
CA ASN A 74 4.85 1.76 18.36
C ASN A 74 3.92 2.65 19.20
N SER A 75 3.44 3.78 18.65
CA SER A 75 2.47 4.64 19.32
C SER A 75 1.01 4.30 19.00
N MET A 76 0.78 3.29 18.16
CA MET A 76 -0.53 2.83 17.72
C MET A 76 -0.83 1.45 18.30
N ASP A 77 -2.09 1.16 18.56
CA ASP A 77 -2.55 -0.17 18.99
C ASP A 77 -2.45 -1.18 17.83
N PHE A 78 -2.64 -0.69 16.60
CA PHE A 78 -2.43 -1.48 15.39
C PHE A 78 -1.91 -0.63 14.23
N ALA A 79 -1.20 -1.25 13.31
CA ALA A 79 -0.81 -0.65 12.03
C ALA A 79 -0.87 -1.72 10.94
N VAL A 80 -1.67 -1.50 9.91
CA VAL A 80 -1.85 -2.43 8.79
C VAL A 80 -1.60 -1.76 7.46
N ASN A 81 -1.14 -2.55 6.49
CA ASN A 81 -0.94 -2.12 5.11
C ASN A 81 -1.80 -2.95 4.15
N VAL A 82 -2.38 -2.28 3.17
CA VAL A 82 -3.04 -2.90 2.02
C VAL A 82 -1.98 -3.08 0.94
N HIS A 83 -1.43 -4.28 0.83
CA HIS A 83 -0.36 -4.60 -0.11
C HIS A 83 -0.90 -5.33 -1.34
N ALA A 84 -0.59 -4.82 -2.53
CA ALA A 84 -1.16 -5.31 -3.79
C ALA A 84 -0.43 -6.54 -4.35
N SER A 85 -0.19 -7.54 -3.51
CA SER A 85 0.28 -8.86 -3.92
C SER A 85 -0.26 -9.97 -3.03
N LEU A 86 -0.08 -11.22 -3.48
CA LEU A 86 -0.27 -12.43 -2.68
C LEU A 86 1.03 -12.72 -1.91
N LEU A 87 1.24 -12.03 -0.78
CA LEU A 87 2.41 -12.26 0.08
C LEU A 87 2.54 -13.73 0.45
N PRO A 88 3.76 -14.27 0.56
CA PRO A 88 5.06 -13.58 0.60
C PRO A 88 5.66 -13.20 -0.77
N LYS A 89 4.94 -13.41 -1.88
CA LYS A 89 5.42 -12.99 -3.20
C LYS A 89 5.33 -11.47 -3.35
N TYR A 90 6.34 -10.90 -4.03
CA TYR A 90 6.36 -9.50 -4.46
C TYR A 90 6.30 -8.49 -3.32
N ARG A 91 7.17 -8.63 -2.31
CA ARG A 91 7.46 -7.53 -1.39
C ARG A 91 8.10 -6.37 -2.17
N GLY A 92 7.70 -5.14 -1.92
CA GLY A 92 8.29 -3.95 -2.54
C GLY A 92 7.30 -3.08 -3.33
N GLY A 93 7.84 -2.20 -4.20
CA GLY A 93 7.10 -1.07 -4.73
C GLY A 93 6.27 -1.33 -6.00
N ALA A 94 6.51 -2.43 -6.75
CA ALA A 94 5.86 -2.66 -8.03
C ALA A 94 5.21 -4.06 -8.18
N PRO A 95 4.48 -4.58 -7.17
CA PRO A 95 3.98 -5.95 -7.19
C PRO A 95 3.05 -6.25 -8.36
N ILE A 96 2.19 -5.30 -8.75
CA ILE A 96 1.24 -5.47 -9.86
C ILE A 96 1.98 -5.61 -11.19
N HIS A 97 3.02 -4.79 -11.40
CA HIS A 97 3.84 -4.86 -12.62
C HIS A 97 4.50 -6.22 -12.75
N TYR A 98 5.13 -6.71 -11.67
CA TYR A 98 5.83 -7.99 -11.70
C TYR A 98 4.90 -9.19 -11.83
N ALA A 99 3.70 -9.15 -11.30
CA ALA A 99 2.71 -10.20 -11.53
C ALA A 99 2.37 -10.35 -13.03
N ILE A 100 2.21 -9.22 -13.74
CA ILE A 100 1.96 -9.20 -15.19
C ILE A 100 3.22 -9.62 -15.98
N ILE A 101 4.39 -9.03 -15.67
CA ILE A 101 5.66 -9.33 -16.35
C ILE A 101 6.01 -10.82 -16.26
N ASN A 102 5.74 -11.44 -15.12
CA ASN A 102 6.03 -12.85 -14.89
C ASN A 102 4.95 -13.79 -15.46
N GLY A 103 3.85 -13.25 -15.99
CA GLY A 103 2.76 -14.04 -16.55
C GLY A 103 2.00 -14.84 -15.49
N ASP A 104 1.87 -14.30 -14.27
CA ASP A 104 1.11 -14.96 -13.21
C ASP A 104 -0.35 -15.10 -13.64
N ALA A 105 -0.97 -16.23 -13.33
CA ALA A 105 -2.39 -16.47 -13.64
C ALA A 105 -3.34 -15.64 -12.74
N GLU A 106 -2.86 -15.21 -11.59
CA GLU A 106 -3.62 -14.44 -10.63
C GLU A 106 -2.76 -13.39 -9.92
N ALA A 107 -3.39 -12.33 -9.47
CA ALA A 107 -2.83 -11.36 -8.56
C ALA A 107 -3.75 -11.23 -7.34
N GLY A 108 -3.38 -10.44 -6.36
CA GLY A 108 -4.24 -10.27 -5.20
C GLY A 108 -3.81 -9.14 -4.28
N VAL A 109 -4.47 -9.09 -3.16
CA VAL A 109 -4.20 -8.14 -2.09
C VAL A 109 -4.04 -8.89 -0.78
N THR A 110 -3.07 -8.46 0.01
CA THR A 110 -2.85 -8.91 1.39
C THR A 110 -3.03 -7.73 2.34
N ILE A 111 -3.87 -7.89 3.35
CA ILE A 111 -3.84 -7.03 4.53
C ILE A 111 -2.80 -7.61 5.47
N MET A 112 -1.79 -6.83 5.80
CA MET A 112 -0.65 -7.27 6.62
C MET A 112 -0.34 -6.29 7.73
N GLU A 113 0.22 -6.77 8.82
CA GLU A 113 0.75 -5.93 9.88
C GLU A 113 2.00 -5.17 9.41
N MET A 114 2.16 -3.94 9.88
CA MET A 114 3.33 -3.16 9.55
C MET A 114 4.45 -3.40 10.57
N VAL A 115 5.61 -3.75 10.05
CA VAL A 115 6.85 -3.92 10.81
C VAL A 115 7.97 -3.06 10.22
N LYS A 116 9.11 -3.00 10.88
CA LYS A 116 10.26 -2.22 10.41
C LYS A 116 10.79 -2.69 9.05
N GLU A 117 10.76 -4.01 8.81
CA GLU A 117 11.20 -4.62 7.56
C GLU A 117 10.10 -4.47 6.50
N MET A 118 10.50 -4.10 5.29
CA MET A 118 9.56 -3.82 4.20
C MET A 118 8.71 -5.04 3.85
N ASP A 119 7.39 -4.87 3.95
CA ASP A 119 6.35 -5.84 3.60
C ASP A 119 6.54 -7.24 4.23
N ALA A 120 7.23 -7.30 5.40
CA ALA A 120 7.57 -8.54 6.08
C ALA A 120 6.66 -8.91 7.25
N GLY A 121 5.68 -8.08 7.58
CA GLY A 121 4.76 -8.34 8.69
C GLY A 121 3.82 -9.52 8.45
N ASP A 122 3.20 -9.98 9.50
CA ASP A 122 2.29 -11.11 9.47
C ASP A 122 1.03 -10.77 8.64
N MET A 123 0.54 -11.76 7.90
CA MET A 123 -0.63 -11.62 7.04
C MET A 123 -1.91 -11.78 7.84
N VAL A 124 -2.78 -10.77 7.79
CA VAL A 124 -4.08 -10.77 8.47
C VAL A 124 -5.14 -11.43 7.60
N SER A 125 -5.18 -11.06 6.33
CA SER A 125 -6.09 -11.66 5.34
C SER A 125 -5.54 -11.50 3.93
N GLN A 126 -6.02 -12.32 3.01
CA GLN A 126 -5.57 -12.30 1.63
C GLN A 126 -6.71 -12.69 0.68
N LYS A 127 -6.76 -12.05 -0.49
CA LYS A 127 -7.74 -12.37 -1.53
C LYS A 127 -7.13 -12.22 -2.91
N ALA A 128 -7.38 -13.21 -3.76
CA ALA A 128 -6.89 -13.27 -5.14
C ALA A 128 -7.98 -12.92 -6.15
N LEU A 129 -7.56 -12.52 -7.34
CA LEU A 129 -8.38 -12.43 -8.54
C LEU A 129 -7.55 -12.83 -9.77
N PRO A 130 -8.19 -13.38 -10.83
CA PRO A 130 -7.48 -13.77 -12.03
C PRO A 130 -6.95 -12.56 -12.81
N ILE A 131 -5.80 -12.75 -13.45
CA ILE A 131 -5.29 -11.84 -14.49
C ILE A 131 -5.78 -12.40 -15.82
N LEU A 132 -6.57 -11.63 -16.56
CA LEU A 132 -7.14 -12.03 -17.85
C LEU A 132 -6.22 -11.59 -18.99
N ASP A 133 -6.36 -12.20 -20.15
CA ASP A 133 -5.53 -11.91 -21.33
C ASP A 133 -5.61 -10.44 -21.78
N GLU A 134 -6.76 -9.80 -21.57
CA GLU A 134 -6.97 -8.39 -21.85
C GLU A 134 -6.47 -7.43 -20.76
N ASP A 135 -6.03 -7.95 -19.62
CA ASP A 135 -5.58 -7.11 -18.52
C ASP A 135 -4.19 -6.51 -18.78
N ASN A 136 -4.04 -5.30 -18.31
CA ASN A 136 -2.80 -4.56 -18.25
C ASN A 136 -2.59 -3.98 -16.85
N VAL A 137 -1.47 -3.33 -16.61
CA VAL A 137 -1.15 -2.73 -15.30
C VAL A 137 -2.26 -1.78 -14.84
N GLY A 138 -2.81 -0.94 -15.73
CA GLY A 138 -3.87 0.02 -15.40
C GLY A 138 -5.15 -0.66 -14.95
N THR A 139 -5.66 -1.65 -15.71
CA THR A 139 -6.87 -2.40 -15.34
C THR A 139 -6.69 -3.17 -14.05
N MET A 140 -5.49 -3.73 -13.82
CA MET A 140 -5.19 -4.43 -12.58
C MET A 140 -5.09 -3.50 -11.37
N PHE A 141 -4.57 -2.27 -11.53
CA PHE A 141 -4.62 -1.26 -10.47
C PHE A 141 -6.05 -0.98 -10.02
N GLU A 142 -6.97 -0.78 -10.96
CA GLU A 142 -8.38 -0.53 -10.67
C GLU A 142 -9.03 -1.72 -9.95
N LYS A 143 -8.86 -2.93 -10.47
CA LYS A 143 -9.39 -4.16 -9.89
C LYS A 143 -8.88 -4.40 -8.47
N LEU A 144 -7.56 -4.28 -8.27
CA LEU A 144 -6.93 -4.52 -6.97
C LEU A 144 -7.21 -3.40 -5.96
N ALA A 145 -7.43 -2.17 -6.39
CA ALA A 145 -7.86 -1.08 -5.50
C ALA A 145 -9.25 -1.38 -4.90
N VAL A 146 -10.19 -1.84 -5.73
CA VAL A 146 -11.54 -2.25 -5.27
C VAL A 146 -11.43 -3.46 -4.34
N LEU A 147 -10.69 -4.49 -4.75
CA LEU A 147 -10.48 -5.69 -3.95
C LEU A 147 -9.86 -5.37 -2.58
N GLY A 148 -8.84 -4.51 -2.56
CA GLY A 148 -8.14 -4.12 -1.34
C GLY A 148 -9.03 -3.33 -0.38
N ARG A 149 -9.83 -2.39 -0.90
CA ARG A 149 -10.85 -1.68 -0.12
C ARG A 149 -11.82 -2.65 0.54
N ASP A 150 -12.40 -3.55 -0.24
CA ASP A 150 -13.42 -4.48 0.24
C ASP A 150 -12.83 -5.45 1.26
N LEU A 151 -11.65 -6.01 0.97
CA LEU A 151 -10.93 -6.89 1.88
C LEU A 151 -10.57 -6.20 3.20
N LEU A 152 -10.12 -4.93 3.15
CA LEU A 152 -9.83 -4.16 4.36
C LEU A 152 -11.08 -3.98 5.22
N LEU A 153 -12.20 -3.59 4.62
CA LEU A 153 -13.46 -3.39 5.34
C LEU A 153 -14.01 -4.69 5.93
N GLU A 154 -13.84 -5.82 5.25
CA GLU A 154 -14.20 -7.15 5.76
C GLU A 154 -13.30 -7.58 6.94
N THR A 155 -11.99 -7.26 6.85
CA THR A 155 -10.97 -7.78 7.78
C THR A 155 -10.86 -6.95 9.06
N LEU A 156 -10.91 -5.63 8.94
CA LEU A 156 -10.52 -4.71 10.01
C LEU A 156 -11.36 -4.86 11.30
N PRO A 157 -12.69 -5.06 11.25
CA PRO A 157 -13.49 -5.22 12.47
C PRO A 157 -13.05 -6.41 13.32
N ALA A 158 -12.91 -7.57 12.70
CA ALA A 158 -12.52 -8.80 13.39
C ALA A 158 -11.05 -8.76 13.85
N TYR A 159 -10.17 -8.11 13.08
CA TYR A 159 -8.77 -7.93 13.45
C TYR A 159 -8.64 -7.04 14.71
N ILE A 160 -9.31 -5.88 14.74
CA ILE A 160 -9.28 -4.98 15.90
C ILE A 160 -9.92 -5.64 17.14
N ALA A 161 -10.94 -6.47 16.96
CA ALA A 161 -11.55 -7.25 18.04
C ALA A 161 -10.67 -8.39 18.55
N GLY A 162 -9.51 -8.67 17.94
CA GLY A 162 -8.63 -9.77 18.29
C GLY A 162 -9.15 -11.15 17.90
N GLU A 163 -10.13 -11.23 17.01
CA GLU A 163 -10.75 -12.47 16.54
C GLU A 163 -9.97 -13.13 15.39
N VAL A 164 -9.09 -12.36 14.72
CA VAL A 164 -8.21 -12.84 13.64
C VAL A 164 -6.80 -12.94 14.17
N LYS A 165 -6.17 -14.11 14.00
CA LYS A 165 -4.76 -14.31 14.33
C LYS A 165 -3.93 -14.15 13.06
N PRO A 166 -3.06 -13.14 12.96
CA PRO A 166 -2.15 -12.98 11.82
C PRO A 166 -1.23 -14.20 11.66
N VAL A 167 -0.87 -14.50 10.42
CA VAL A 167 -0.06 -15.66 10.04
C VAL A 167 1.31 -15.17 9.52
N PRO A 168 2.43 -15.65 10.09
CA PRO A 168 3.76 -15.33 9.58
C PRO A 168 3.92 -15.72 8.12
N GLN A 169 4.67 -14.92 7.38
CA GLN A 169 5.02 -15.23 6.00
C GLN A 169 6.06 -16.35 5.94
N ASP A 170 5.89 -17.30 4.99
CA ASP A 170 6.89 -18.32 4.73
C ASP A 170 8.12 -17.71 4.06
N ALA A 171 9.22 -17.60 4.81
CA ALA A 171 10.46 -17.00 4.34
C ALA A 171 11.05 -17.70 3.09
N SER A 172 10.74 -18.98 2.89
CA SER A 172 11.24 -19.74 1.73
C SER A 172 10.57 -19.34 0.40
N GLN A 173 9.40 -18.67 0.47
CA GLN A 173 8.61 -18.26 -0.69
C GLN A 173 8.66 -16.76 -0.96
N VAL A 174 9.45 -16.02 -0.20
CA VAL A 174 9.58 -14.57 -0.37
C VAL A 174 10.21 -14.24 -1.72
N THR A 175 9.54 -13.37 -2.47
CA THR A 175 10.11 -12.71 -3.66
C THR A 175 9.95 -11.20 -3.55
N PHE A 176 10.72 -10.46 -4.35
CA PHE A 176 10.75 -9.01 -4.32
C PHE A 176 10.30 -8.40 -5.65
N SER A 177 9.65 -7.25 -5.57
CA SER A 177 9.22 -6.43 -6.69
C SER A 177 9.70 -4.99 -6.51
N PRO A 178 10.99 -4.71 -6.82
CA PRO A 178 11.50 -3.35 -6.73
C PRO A 178 10.73 -2.42 -7.67
N ASN A 179 10.88 -1.11 -7.49
CA ASN A 179 10.33 -0.15 -8.45
C ASN A 179 10.91 -0.41 -9.84
N ILE A 180 10.04 -0.33 -10.87
CA ILE A 180 10.46 -0.49 -12.26
C ILE A 180 11.45 0.61 -12.61
N SER A 181 12.60 0.22 -13.16
CA SER A 181 13.64 1.14 -13.60
C SER A 181 13.42 1.56 -15.07
N PRO A 182 13.97 2.70 -15.50
CA PRO A 182 13.93 3.10 -16.92
C PRO A 182 14.56 2.07 -17.87
N GLU A 183 15.52 1.30 -17.40
CA GLU A 183 16.14 0.22 -18.16
C GLU A 183 15.17 -0.95 -18.40
N GLU A 184 14.31 -1.26 -17.42
CA GLU A 184 13.29 -2.31 -17.53
C GLU A 184 12.12 -1.89 -18.43
N GLU A 185 11.87 -0.60 -18.59
CA GLU A 185 10.87 -0.07 -19.52
C GLU A 185 11.31 -0.16 -21.00
N ARG A 186 12.59 -0.45 -21.25
CA ARG A 186 13.14 -0.51 -22.60
C ARG A 186 12.76 -1.81 -23.28
N LEU A 187 12.08 -1.72 -24.43
CA LEU A 187 11.78 -2.88 -25.26
C LEU A 187 13.05 -3.48 -25.88
N ASP A 188 13.25 -4.77 -25.69
CA ASP A 188 14.30 -5.54 -26.37
C ASP A 188 13.69 -6.24 -27.59
N TRP A 189 13.92 -5.67 -28.76
CA TRP A 189 13.40 -6.18 -30.03
C TRP A 189 13.98 -7.53 -30.46
N ASN A 190 14.96 -8.08 -29.72
CA ASN A 190 15.54 -9.38 -29.97
C ASN A 190 14.90 -10.48 -29.11
N LYS A 191 13.96 -10.14 -28.24
CA LYS A 191 13.21 -11.08 -27.43
C LYS A 191 11.78 -11.17 -27.96
N SER A 192 11.31 -12.41 -28.10
CA SER A 192 9.92 -12.72 -28.44
C SER A 192 9.04 -12.65 -27.19
#